data_c8dc41f2c6a24571c8f2f7c1c024e274
#
_entry.id   c8dc41f2c6a24571c8f2f7c1c024e274
#
_cell.length_a   1.000
_cell.length_b   1.000
_cell.length_c   1.000
_cell.angle_alpha   90.00
_cell.angle_beta   90.00
_cell.angle_gamma   90.00
#
_symmetry.space_group_name_H-M   'P 1'
#
loop_
_entity.id
_entity.type
_entity.pdbx_description
1 polymer ?
#
loop_
_entity_poly.entity_id
_entity_poly.type
_entity_poly.pdbx_seq_one_letter_code
_entity_poly.pdbx_strand_id
1 'polypeptide(L)'
;MVKLYQPGDKSRAVCPHCAKLVTTTFNYRDVPFDDGSGTVRDILTAVCDECAQVVAVPAQSTPAIRNARDVADISLEVSIPAPEVEILDAAAYRIDPRATTRFRKSLFAYYLSKWQRETGELDRLQEDVRTWLTQRQALSKQIAGIKIPKRRISFKLSPATNQNVRKIMDRTNLDKTKLMRGVIMMTEREILSDKPGPVIRELQEIAAIVNA
;
A
#
# COMPACT_ATOMS: atom_id res chain seq x y z
N MET A 1 4.65 -19.01 22.12
CA MET A 1 4.32 -19.95 21.04
C MET A 1 2.90 -19.65 20.57
N VAL A 2 2.67 -19.37 19.30
CA VAL A 2 1.30 -19.16 18.79
C VAL A 2 0.67 -20.52 18.57
N LYS A 3 -0.49 -20.77 19.19
CA LYS A 3 -1.24 -22.03 19.01
C LYS A 3 -1.99 -21.95 17.68
N LEU A 4 -1.74 -22.90 16.78
CA LEU A 4 -2.48 -23.10 15.54
C LEU A 4 -3.58 -24.14 15.78
N TYR A 5 -4.77 -23.87 15.26
CA TYR A 5 -5.93 -24.74 15.34
C TYR A 5 -6.22 -25.39 13.99
N GLN A 6 -6.73 -26.60 14.03
CA GLN A 6 -7.19 -27.37 12.86
C GLN A 6 -8.74 -27.48 12.91
N PRO A 7 -9.39 -27.68 11.75
CA PRO A 7 -10.80 -28.07 11.73
C PRO A 7 -11.04 -29.31 12.58
N GLY A 8 -12.04 -29.25 13.46
CA GLY A 8 -12.35 -30.33 14.42
C GLY A 8 -11.68 -30.20 15.78
N ASP A 9 -10.67 -29.33 15.93
CA ASP A 9 -10.08 -29.06 17.24
C ASP A 9 -11.13 -28.50 18.20
N LYS A 10 -10.99 -28.86 19.48
CA LYS A 10 -11.89 -28.38 20.54
C LYS A 10 -11.22 -27.34 21.43
N SER A 11 -12.02 -26.38 21.88
CA SER A 11 -11.65 -25.38 22.86
C SER A 11 -12.83 -25.05 23.76
N ARG A 12 -12.63 -24.11 24.68
CA ARG A 12 -13.70 -23.59 25.57
C ARG A 12 -13.70 -22.07 25.49
N ALA A 13 -14.88 -21.49 25.32
CA ALA A 13 -15.05 -20.05 25.30
C ALA A 13 -16.41 -19.65 25.87
N VAL A 14 -16.56 -18.40 26.29
CA VAL A 14 -17.86 -17.87 26.69
C VAL A 14 -18.65 -17.54 25.42
N CYS A 15 -19.79 -18.22 25.24
CA CYS A 15 -20.66 -17.93 24.09
C CYS A 15 -21.57 -16.74 24.46
N PRO A 16 -21.56 -15.64 23.68
CA PRO A 16 -22.43 -14.48 23.95
C PRO A 16 -23.92 -14.82 23.84
N HIS A 17 -24.28 -15.74 22.92
CA HIS A 17 -25.67 -16.15 22.73
C HIS A 17 -26.20 -17.07 23.85
N CYS A 18 -25.36 -18.02 24.29
CA CYS A 18 -25.74 -18.93 25.41
C CYS A 18 -25.49 -18.33 26.81
N ALA A 19 -24.77 -17.19 26.88
CA ALA A 19 -24.38 -16.48 28.08
C ALA A 19 -23.63 -17.35 29.11
N LYS A 20 -22.91 -18.40 28.67
CA LYS A 20 -22.15 -19.31 29.51
C LYS A 20 -20.90 -19.83 28.86
N LEU A 21 -20.01 -20.45 29.63
CA LEU A 21 -18.84 -21.15 29.13
C LEU A 21 -19.29 -22.45 28.46
N VAL A 22 -18.94 -22.58 27.16
CA VAL A 22 -19.32 -23.72 26.31
C VAL A 22 -18.09 -24.38 25.71
N THR A 23 -18.24 -25.61 25.25
CA THR A 23 -17.30 -26.25 24.35
C THR A 23 -17.49 -25.68 22.94
N THR A 24 -16.40 -25.48 22.23
CA THR A 24 -16.40 -24.98 20.86
C THR A 24 -15.58 -25.92 19.98
N THR A 25 -16.06 -26.13 18.76
CA THR A 25 -15.33 -26.88 17.72
C THR A 25 -14.91 -25.94 16.62
N PHE A 26 -13.64 -26.01 16.21
CA PHE A 26 -13.13 -25.21 15.10
C PHE A 26 -13.65 -25.70 13.77
N ASN A 27 -14.26 -24.80 13.01
CA ASN A 27 -14.80 -25.08 11.68
C ASN A 27 -14.72 -23.85 10.78
N TYR A 28 -14.73 -24.05 9.47
CA TYR A 28 -14.80 -22.97 8.49
C TYR A 28 -16.21 -22.35 8.44
N ARG A 29 -16.28 -21.03 8.49
CA ARG A 29 -17.53 -20.25 8.44
C ARG A 29 -17.31 -18.93 7.73
N ASP A 30 -18.39 -18.42 7.16
CA ASP A 30 -18.48 -17.03 6.72
C ASP A 30 -18.80 -16.16 7.94
N VAL A 31 -18.05 -15.08 8.09
CA VAL A 31 -18.21 -14.16 9.22
C VAL A 31 -18.47 -12.75 8.70
N PRO A 32 -19.66 -12.18 8.96
CA PRO A 32 -19.96 -10.80 8.60
C PRO A 32 -19.10 -9.83 9.42
N PHE A 33 -18.78 -8.67 8.85
CA PHE A 33 -18.15 -7.60 9.61
C PHE A 33 -19.16 -6.90 10.50
N ASP A 34 -18.70 -6.48 11.69
CA ASP A 34 -19.54 -5.83 12.70
C ASP A 34 -20.16 -4.50 12.20
N ASP A 35 -19.48 -3.84 11.24
CA ASP A 35 -19.92 -2.59 10.63
C ASP A 35 -20.85 -2.78 9.40
N GLY A 36 -21.20 -4.02 9.08
CA GLY A 36 -22.03 -4.36 7.93
C GLY A 36 -21.36 -4.13 6.55
N SER A 37 -20.07 -3.81 6.49
CA SER A 37 -19.37 -3.48 5.24
C SER A 37 -19.11 -4.68 4.34
N GLY A 38 -19.39 -5.91 4.81
CA GLY A 38 -19.18 -7.13 4.04
C GLY A 38 -19.06 -8.38 4.91
N THR A 39 -18.52 -9.43 4.30
CA THR A 39 -18.37 -10.75 4.92
C THR A 39 -17.01 -11.31 4.50
N VAL A 40 -16.25 -11.83 5.45
CA VAL A 40 -15.10 -12.68 5.14
C VAL A 40 -15.57 -14.12 5.02
N ARG A 41 -15.18 -14.79 3.93
CA ARG A 41 -15.64 -16.14 3.62
C ARG A 41 -14.60 -17.18 4.01
N ASP A 42 -15.09 -18.37 4.33
CA ASP A 42 -14.29 -19.58 4.54
C ASP A 42 -13.10 -19.37 5.50
N ILE A 43 -13.33 -18.74 6.67
CA ILE A 43 -12.30 -18.60 7.69
C ILE A 43 -12.51 -19.59 8.83
N LEU A 44 -11.40 -20.08 9.39
CA LEU A 44 -11.46 -20.95 10.55
C LEU A 44 -11.97 -20.16 11.77
N THR A 45 -12.98 -20.66 12.44
CA THR A 45 -13.64 -20.04 13.59
C THR A 45 -13.94 -21.07 14.66
N ALA A 46 -13.99 -20.64 15.92
CA ALA A 46 -14.52 -21.46 17.01
C ALA A 46 -16.06 -21.32 17.04
N VAL A 47 -16.74 -22.41 16.79
CA VAL A 47 -18.21 -22.49 16.72
C VAL A 47 -18.72 -23.13 18.00
N CYS A 48 -19.73 -22.54 18.62
CA CYS A 48 -20.40 -23.10 19.80
C CYS A 48 -21.05 -24.44 19.48
N ASP A 49 -20.76 -25.49 20.27
CA ASP A 49 -21.32 -26.81 20.06
C ASP A 49 -22.83 -26.88 20.42
N GLU A 50 -23.35 -25.87 21.16
CA GLU A 50 -24.77 -25.84 21.58
C GLU A 50 -25.66 -25.04 20.62
N CYS A 51 -25.22 -23.84 20.17
CA CYS A 51 -26.07 -22.94 19.36
C CYS A 51 -25.52 -22.71 17.93
N ALA A 52 -24.42 -23.33 17.59
CA ALA A 52 -23.77 -23.21 16.30
C ALA A 52 -23.33 -21.79 15.88
N GLN A 53 -23.34 -20.82 16.79
CA GLN A 53 -22.86 -19.47 16.55
C GLN A 53 -21.33 -19.41 16.60
N VAL A 54 -20.75 -18.51 15.81
CA VAL A 54 -19.31 -18.19 15.89
C VAL A 54 -19.05 -17.46 17.21
N VAL A 55 -18.13 -18.00 18.00
CA VAL A 55 -17.78 -17.47 19.33
C VAL A 55 -16.45 -16.72 19.29
N ALA A 56 -15.50 -17.20 18.50
CA ALA A 56 -14.19 -16.59 18.40
C ALA A 56 -13.53 -16.87 17.04
N VAL A 57 -12.62 -15.98 16.68
CA VAL A 57 -11.77 -16.13 15.49
C VAL A 57 -10.32 -16.29 15.94
N PRO A 58 -9.63 -17.39 15.61
CA PRO A 58 -8.24 -17.58 15.99
C PRO A 58 -7.31 -16.61 15.26
N ALA A 59 -6.17 -16.30 15.87
CA ALA A 59 -5.19 -15.35 15.32
C ALA A 59 -4.75 -15.69 13.90
N GLN A 60 -4.69 -16.97 13.54
CA GLN A 60 -4.33 -17.44 12.18
C GLN A 60 -5.32 -17.02 11.10
N SER A 61 -6.58 -16.70 11.43
CA SER A 61 -7.60 -16.21 10.50
C SER A 61 -7.63 -14.68 10.36
N THR A 62 -6.92 -13.95 11.23
CA THR A 62 -6.86 -12.48 11.20
C THR A 62 -6.34 -11.91 9.87
N PRO A 63 -5.32 -12.49 9.21
CA PRO A 63 -4.87 -11.99 7.89
C PRO A 63 -5.97 -12.04 6.84
N ALA A 64 -6.80 -13.09 6.81
CA ALA A 64 -7.90 -13.21 5.85
C ALA A 64 -8.95 -12.11 6.07
N ILE A 65 -9.27 -11.78 7.33
CA ILE A 65 -10.18 -10.67 7.68
C ILE A 65 -9.61 -9.33 7.21
N ARG A 66 -8.32 -9.08 7.47
CA ARG A 66 -7.66 -7.85 7.01
C ARG A 66 -7.69 -7.72 5.50
N ASN A 67 -7.36 -8.78 4.78
CA ASN A 67 -7.37 -8.80 3.32
C ASN A 67 -8.78 -8.54 2.76
N ALA A 68 -9.81 -9.11 3.37
CA ALA A 68 -11.18 -8.89 2.96
C ALA A 68 -11.67 -7.45 3.20
N ARG A 69 -11.14 -6.77 4.23
CA ARG A 69 -11.44 -5.35 4.51
C ARG A 69 -10.60 -4.37 3.67
N ASP A 70 -9.36 -4.74 3.30
CA ASP A 70 -8.41 -3.84 2.66
C ASP A 70 -8.31 -4.06 1.15
N VAL A 71 -9.46 -4.19 0.49
CA VAL A 71 -9.53 -4.37 -0.96
C VAL A 71 -9.12 -3.08 -1.68
N ALA A 72 -8.22 -3.21 -2.66
CA ALA A 72 -7.72 -2.07 -3.43
C ALA A 72 -8.74 -1.61 -4.48
N ASP A 73 -9.63 -0.69 -4.11
CA ASP A 73 -10.69 -0.14 -4.98
C ASP A 73 -10.64 1.39 -5.14
N ILE A 74 -9.93 2.09 -4.26
CA ILE A 74 -9.87 3.56 -4.26
C ILE A 74 -8.89 4.03 -5.33
N SER A 75 -9.40 4.78 -6.32
CA SER A 75 -8.57 5.31 -7.42
C SER A 75 -7.76 6.54 -6.98
N LEU A 76 -6.45 6.47 -7.19
CA LEU A 76 -5.56 7.64 -7.20
C LEU A 76 -5.16 7.89 -8.65
N GLU A 77 -5.53 9.05 -9.18
CA GLU A 77 -5.24 9.44 -10.56
C GLU A 77 -4.58 10.81 -10.61
N VAL A 78 -3.55 10.93 -11.43
CA VAL A 78 -2.85 12.17 -11.72
C VAL A 78 -2.48 12.22 -13.20
N SER A 79 -2.39 13.45 -13.75
CA SER A 79 -1.91 13.70 -15.11
C SER A 79 -0.71 14.61 -15.03
N ILE A 80 0.46 14.11 -15.44
CA ILE A 80 1.75 14.79 -15.33
C ILE A 80 2.52 14.75 -16.65
N PRO A 81 3.51 15.65 -16.88
CA PRO A 81 4.32 15.65 -18.08
C PRO A 81 4.99 14.30 -18.37
N ALA A 82 5.04 13.89 -19.62
CA ALA A 82 5.61 12.59 -20.02
C ALA A 82 7.05 12.39 -19.53
N PRO A 83 7.98 13.35 -19.58
CA PRO A 83 9.34 13.17 -19.07
C PRO A 83 9.39 12.85 -17.57
N GLU A 84 8.44 13.37 -16.79
CA GLU A 84 8.35 13.05 -15.37
C GLU A 84 7.89 11.59 -15.15
N VAL A 85 7.00 11.08 -15.99
CA VAL A 85 6.58 9.66 -15.94
C VAL A 85 7.73 8.74 -16.35
N GLU A 86 8.52 9.16 -17.34
CA GLU A 86 9.68 8.40 -17.85
C GLU A 86 10.77 8.20 -16.78
N ILE A 87 10.88 9.09 -15.79
CA ILE A 87 11.75 8.89 -14.63
C ILE A 87 11.34 7.61 -13.85
N LEU A 88 10.04 7.39 -13.64
CA LEU A 88 9.58 6.17 -12.98
C LEU A 88 9.86 4.91 -13.81
N ASP A 89 9.74 5.01 -15.12
CA ASP A 89 9.99 3.88 -16.03
C ASP A 89 11.50 3.55 -16.10
N ALA A 90 12.33 4.57 -16.19
CA ALA A 90 13.78 4.41 -16.17
C ALA A 90 14.27 3.82 -14.86
N ALA A 91 13.71 4.27 -13.75
CA ALA A 91 14.03 3.72 -12.43
C ALA A 91 13.57 2.27 -12.29
N ALA A 92 12.35 1.95 -12.73
CA ALA A 92 11.85 0.59 -12.74
C ALA A 92 12.78 -0.34 -13.55
N TYR A 93 13.19 0.08 -14.74
CA TYR A 93 14.13 -0.66 -15.58
C TYR A 93 15.52 -0.83 -14.93
N ARG A 94 16.01 0.21 -14.24
CA ARG A 94 17.31 0.13 -13.52
C ARG A 94 17.28 -0.83 -12.34
N ILE A 95 16.13 -0.95 -11.68
CA ILE A 95 15.93 -1.87 -10.56
C ILE A 95 15.83 -3.31 -11.06
N ASP A 96 14.96 -3.57 -12.02
CA ASP A 96 14.80 -4.86 -12.69
C ASP A 96 14.44 -4.64 -14.17
N PRO A 97 15.29 -5.04 -15.12
CA PRO A 97 14.99 -4.91 -16.56
C PRO A 97 13.70 -5.60 -17.02
N ARG A 98 13.16 -6.53 -16.21
CA ARG A 98 11.88 -7.20 -16.47
C ARG A 98 10.69 -6.43 -15.90
N ALA A 99 10.93 -5.36 -15.14
CA ALA A 99 9.88 -4.59 -14.51
C ALA A 99 8.95 -3.95 -15.54
N THR A 100 7.66 -4.02 -15.28
CA THR A 100 6.62 -3.40 -16.10
C THR A 100 6.15 -2.09 -15.47
N THR A 101 5.27 -1.36 -16.17
CA THR A 101 4.63 -0.15 -15.65
C THR A 101 3.87 -0.37 -14.33
N ARG A 102 3.54 -1.60 -13.97
CA ARG A 102 2.97 -1.97 -12.66
C ARG A 102 3.91 -1.65 -11.51
N PHE A 103 5.23 -1.69 -11.74
CA PHE A 103 6.24 -1.38 -10.74
C PHE A 103 6.19 0.07 -10.26
N ARG A 104 5.60 0.99 -11.03
CA ARG A 104 5.34 2.38 -10.58
C ARG A 104 4.53 2.44 -9.28
N LYS A 105 3.56 1.51 -9.11
CA LYS A 105 2.78 1.41 -7.87
C LYS A 105 3.67 0.97 -6.69
N SER A 106 4.62 0.07 -6.92
CA SER A 106 5.56 -0.38 -5.90
C SER A 106 6.50 0.75 -5.47
N LEU A 107 7.02 1.55 -6.41
CA LEU A 107 7.80 2.76 -6.11
C LEU A 107 6.98 3.76 -5.27
N PHE A 108 5.74 4.02 -5.68
CA PHE A 108 4.85 4.89 -4.92
C PHE A 108 4.62 4.39 -3.49
N ALA A 109 4.29 3.11 -3.32
CA ALA A 109 4.08 2.50 -2.01
C ALA A 109 5.34 2.51 -1.15
N TYR A 110 6.51 2.27 -1.75
CA TYR A 110 7.80 2.32 -1.06
C TYR A 110 8.07 3.70 -0.43
N TYR A 111 7.95 4.78 -1.21
CA TYR A 111 8.20 6.13 -0.70
C TYR A 111 7.15 6.57 0.33
N LEU A 112 5.88 6.20 0.17
CA LEU A 112 4.89 6.42 1.21
C LEU A 112 5.28 5.75 2.54
N SER A 113 5.75 4.49 2.47
CA SER A 113 6.21 3.75 3.64
C SER A 113 7.49 4.35 4.25
N LYS A 114 8.43 4.78 3.41
CA LYS A 114 9.67 5.45 3.83
C LYS A 114 9.36 6.74 4.61
N TRP A 115 8.51 7.61 4.08
CA TRP A 115 8.13 8.86 4.73
C TRP A 115 7.35 8.70 6.04
N GLN A 116 6.69 7.57 6.24
CA GLN A 116 6.06 7.25 7.52
C GLN A 116 7.08 6.87 8.60
N ARG A 117 8.19 6.24 8.20
CA ARG A 117 9.27 5.84 9.10
C ARG A 117 10.25 6.99 9.37
N GLU A 118 10.55 7.78 8.35
CA GLU A 118 11.56 8.83 8.36
C GLU A 118 10.89 10.22 8.33
N THR A 119 10.37 10.66 9.48
CA THR A 119 9.58 11.89 9.58
C THR A 119 10.36 13.16 9.21
N GLY A 120 11.69 13.17 9.37
CA GLY A 120 12.52 14.30 9.00
C GLY A 120 12.59 14.57 7.49
N GLU A 121 12.48 13.55 6.64
CA GLU A 121 12.34 13.73 5.19
C GLU A 121 10.95 14.30 4.83
N LEU A 122 9.91 13.83 5.53
CA LEU A 122 8.55 14.28 5.30
C LEU A 122 8.39 15.79 5.58
N ASP A 123 9.06 16.30 6.61
CA ASP A 123 8.96 17.72 6.99
C ASP A 123 9.59 18.66 5.94
N ARG A 124 10.54 18.17 5.15
CA ARG A 124 11.18 18.92 4.05
C ARG A 124 10.53 18.68 2.70
N LEU A 125 9.68 17.66 2.58
CA LEU A 125 9.15 17.21 1.31
C LEU A 125 8.45 18.33 0.52
N GLN A 126 7.68 19.20 1.19
CA GLN A 126 6.99 20.30 0.54
C GLN A 126 7.96 21.26 -0.15
N GLU A 127 9.03 21.67 0.55
CA GLU A 127 10.01 22.61 0.01
C GLU A 127 10.89 21.96 -1.07
N ASP A 128 11.29 20.69 -0.87
CA ASP A 128 12.03 19.93 -1.87
C ASP A 128 11.24 19.80 -3.18
N VAL A 129 9.96 19.45 -3.09
CA VAL A 129 9.07 19.37 -4.26
C VAL A 129 8.91 20.74 -4.94
N ARG A 130 8.75 21.79 -4.17
CA ARG A 130 8.64 23.16 -4.71
C ARG A 130 9.90 23.55 -5.48
N THR A 131 11.06 23.33 -4.89
CA THR A 131 12.37 23.63 -5.52
C THR A 131 12.56 22.81 -6.80
N TRP A 132 12.30 21.53 -6.75
CA TRP A 132 12.39 20.64 -7.91
C TRP A 132 11.46 21.07 -9.05
N LEU A 133 10.21 21.46 -8.73
CA LEU A 133 9.25 21.95 -9.71
C LEU A 133 9.70 23.27 -10.36
N THR A 134 10.29 24.18 -9.59
CA THR A 134 10.83 25.44 -10.10
C THR A 134 11.95 25.19 -11.09
N GLN A 135 12.87 24.29 -10.78
CA GLN A 135 13.95 23.89 -11.68
C GLN A 135 13.41 23.28 -12.99
N ARG A 136 12.40 22.39 -12.90
CA ARG A 136 11.75 21.80 -14.07
C ARG A 136 11.03 22.81 -14.94
N GLN A 137 10.39 23.80 -14.35
CA GLN A 137 9.75 24.88 -15.09
C GLN A 137 10.78 25.76 -15.83
N ALA A 138 11.93 26.04 -15.22
CA ALA A 138 13.00 26.76 -15.85
C ALA A 138 13.54 26.02 -17.09
N LEU A 139 13.79 24.72 -16.96
CA LEU A 139 14.20 23.86 -18.08
C LEU A 139 13.14 23.81 -19.19
N SER A 140 11.87 23.71 -18.83
CA SER A 140 10.76 23.71 -19.81
C SER A 140 10.69 25.00 -20.62
N LYS A 141 11.02 26.13 -20.04
CA LYS A 141 11.07 27.43 -20.76
C LYS A 141 12.21 27.48 -21.77
N GLN A 142 13.32 26.78 -21.50
CA GLN A 142 14.47 26.72 -22.44
C GLN A 142 14.18 25.91 -23.70
N ILE A 143 13.24 24.97 -23.63
CA ILE A 143 12.80 24.15 -24.78
C ILE A 143 11.48 24.70 -25.36
N ALA A 144 11.38 26.02 -25.46
CA ALA A 144 10.21 26.69 -26.02
C ALA A 144 9.88 26.15 -27.43
N GLY A 145 8.60 25.89 -27.69
CA GLY A 145 8.11 25.37 -28.98
C GLY A 145 7.91 23.85 -29.02
N ILE A 146 8.43 23.08 -28.07
CA ILE A 146 8.18 21.65 -28.00
C ILE A 146 6.94 21.39 -27.10
N LYS A 147 5.89 20.80 -27.69
CA LYS A 147 4.71 20.40 -26.95
C LYS A 147 4.99 19.14 -26.13
N ILE A 148 5.11 19.27 -24.83
CA ILE A 148 5.27 18.14 -23.91
C ILE A 148 3.90 17.53 -23.61
N PRO A 149 3.65 16.26 -23.99
CA PRO A 149 2.38 15.61 -23.68
C PRO A 149 2.28 15.29 -22.19
N LYS A 150 1.04 15.23 -21.68
CA LYS A 150 0.76 14.70 -20.34
C LYS A 150 0.42 13.22 -20.45
N ARG A 151 0.85 12.45 -19.47
CA ARG A 151 0.50 11.03 -19.28
C ARG A 151 -0.27 10.85 -17.98
N ARG A 152 -1.29 10.00 -18.03
CA ARG A 152 -2.07 9.61 -16.87
C ARG A 152 -1.37 8.48 -16.11
N ILE A 153 -1.27 8.63 -14.79
CA ILE A 153 -0.93 7.55 -13.85
C ILE A 153 -2.18 7.28 -13.03
N SER A 154 -2.55 6.01 -12.94
CA SER A 154 -3.70 5.57 -12.14
C SER A 154 -3.32 4.33 -11.34
N PHE A 155 -3.59 4.37 -10.03
CA PHE A 155 -3.42 3.24 -9.12
C PHE A 155 -4.75 2.94 -8.41
N LYS A 156 -5.00 1.66 -8.16
CA LYS A 156 -5.99 1.24 -7.19
C LYS A 156 -5.30 1.07 -5.84
N LEU A 157 -5.76 1.81 -4.83
CA LEU A 157 -5.25 1.80 -3.47
C LEU A 157 -6.24 1.10 -2.55
N SER A 158 -5.73 0.40 -1.56
CA SER A 158 -6.53 -0.08 -0.44
C SER A 158 -6.93 1.07 0.49
N PRO A 159 -7.98 0.93 1.31
CA PRO A 159 -8.37 1.92 2.31
C PRO A 159 -7.21 2.34 3.22
N ALA A 160 -6.40 1.38 3.69
CA ALA A 160 -5.22 1.65 4.51
C ALA A 160 -4.17 2.49 3.78
N THR A 161 -3.85 2.14 2.54
CA THR A 161 -2.90 2.93 1.72
C THR A 161 -3.44 4.32 1.43
N ASN A 162 -4.73 4.44 1.12
CA ASN A 162 -5.36 5.75 0.88
C ASN A 162 -5.37 6.63 2.14
N GLN A 163 -5.57 6.06 3.33
CA GLN A 163 -5.46 6.79 4.59
C GLN A 163 -4.04 7.32 4.80
N ASN A 164 -3.02 6.53 4.46
CA ASN A 164 -1.62 6.96 4.53
C ASN A 164 -1.34 8.11 3.56
N VAL A 165 -1.84 8.03 2.33
CA VAL A 165 -1.76 9.12 1.34
C VAL A 165 -2.37 10.39 1.92
N ARG A 166 -3.58 10.33 2.50
CA ARG A 166 -4.23 11.49 3.11
C ARG A 166 -3.42 12.08 4.25
N LYS A 167 -2.93 11.27 5.19
CA LYS A 167 -2.09 11.73 6.31
C LYS A 167 -0.83 12.48 5.82
N ILE A 168 -0.17 11.97 4.78
CA ILE A 168 1.00 12.63 4.21
C ILE A 168 0.60 13.94 3.53
N MET A 169 -0.48 13.97 2.74
CA MET A 169 -0.98 15.18 2.09
C MET A 169 -1.34 16.26 3.11
N ASP A 170 -2.04 15.90 4.18
CA ASP A 170 -2.44 16.82 5.26
C ASP A 170 -1.23 17.41 5.97
N ARG A 171 -0.22 16.56 6.29
CA ARG A 171 1.01 17.01 6.96
C ARG A 171 1.89 17.89 6.09
N THR A 172 1.96 17.61 4.79
CA THR A 172 2.85 18.31 3.84
C THR A 172 2.16 19.42 3.06
N ASN A 173 0.84 19.57 3.19
CA ASN A 173 0.02 20.47 2.37
C ASN A 173 0.23 20.29 0.85
N LEU A 174 0.48 19.05 0.42
CA LEU A 174 0.63 18.67 -0.98
C LEU A 174 -0.69 18.10 -1.52
N ASP A 175 -1.07 18.46 -2.73
CA ASP A 175 -2.12 17.75 -3.47
C ASP A 175 -1.61 16.42 -4.05
N LYS A 176 -2.52 15.60 -4.58
CA LYS A 176 -2.19 14.28 -5.16
C LYS A 176 -1.12 14.37 -6.25
N THR A 177 -1.17 15.42 -7.07
CA THR A 177 -0.23 15.62 -8.18
C THR A 177 1.16 15.98 -7.67
N LYS A 178 1.24 16.87 -6.69
CA LYS A 178 2.52 17.25 -6.07
C LYS A 178 3.09 16.11 -5.24
N LEU A 179 2.27 15.33 -4.56
CA LEU A 179 2.71 14.14 -3.85
C LEU A 179 3.33 13.11 -4.81
N MET A 180 2.68 12.83 -5.95
CA MET A 180 3.23 11.97 -6.99
C MET A 180 4.57 12.51 -7.53
N ARG A 181 4.65 13.82 -7.73
CA ARG A 181 5.90 14.47 -8.14
C ARG A 181 6.99 14.40 -7.07
N GLY A 182 6.62 14.40 -5.78
CA GLY A 182 7.54 14.10 -4.69
C GLY A 182 8.14 12.69 -4.80
N VAL A 183 7.31 11.69 -5.11
CA VAL A 183 7.79 10.32 -5.36
C VAL A 183 8.75 10.29 -6.57
N ILE A 184 8.40 10.98 -7.65
CA ILE A 184 9.25 11.06 -8.86
C ILE A 184 10.59 11.73 -8.56
N MET A 185 10.58 12.84 -7.84
CA MET A 185 11.78 13.56 -7.40
C MET A 185 12.70 12.66 -6.57
N MET A 186 12.16 11.95 -5.59
CA MET A 186 12.93 11.01 -4.76
C MET A 186 13.48 9.85 -5.60
N THR A 187 12.68 9.32 -6.51
CA THR A 187 13.09 8.27 -7.46
C THR A 187 14.26 8.74 -8.32
N GLU A 188 14.20 9.94 -8.87
CA GLU A 188 15.28 10.53 -9.67
C GLU A 188 16.55 10.68 -8.83
N ARG A 189 16.43 11.24 -7.62
CA ARG A 189 17.56 11.53 -6.74
C ARG A 189 18.24 10.26 -6.20
N GLU A 190 17.47 9.26 -5.82
CA GLU A 190 18.01 8.10 -5.09
C GLU A 190 18.29 6.90 -6.00
N ILE A 191 17.60 6.78 -7.13
CA ILE A 191 17.71 5.63 -8.02
C ILE A 191 18.48 5.98 -9.30
N LEU A 192 18.20 7.14 -9.92
CA LEU A 192 18.80 7.51 -11.20
C LEU A 192 20.09 8.35 -11.09
N SER A 193 20.50 8.74 -9.88
CA SER A 193 21.76 9.47 -9.70
C SER A 193 22.98 8.61 -10.08
N ASP A 194 24.13 9.26 -10.33
CA ASP A 194 25.38 8.61 -10.64
C ASP A 194 25.91 7.72 -9.50
N LYS A 195 25.55 8.09 -8.26
CA LYS A 195 25.86 7.31 -7.06
C LYS A 195 24.56 6.90 -6.38
N PRO A 196 23.93 5.80 -6.83
CA PRO A 196 22.68 5.37 -6.24
C PRO A 196 22.85 4.99 -4.77
N GLY A 197 21.90 5.44 -3.95
CA GLY A 197 21.89 5.13 -2.52
C GLY A 197 21.53 3.66 -2.23
N PRO A 198 21.47 3.27 -0.94
CA PRO A 198 21.11 1.91 -0.52
C PRO A 198 19.71 1.49 -0.97
N VAL A 199 18.84 2.45 -1.23
CA VAL A 199 17.45 2.27 -1.70
C VAL A 199 17.35 1.36 -2.93
N ILE A 200 18.32 1.41 -3.85
CA ILE A 200 18.27 0.56 -5.04
C ILE A 200 18.36 -0.93 -4.70
N ARG A 201 19.18 -1.30 -3.70
CA ARG A 201 19.31 -2.70 -3.27
C ARG A 201 18.02 -3.20 -2.62
N GLU A 202 17.42 -2.42 -1.74
CA GLU A 202 16.13 -2.76 -1.12
C GLU A 202 15.04 -2.98 -2.18
N LEU A 203 14.98 -2.09 -3.18
CA LEU A 203 14.00 -2.21 -4.26
C LEU A 203 14.28 -3.38 -5.21
N GLN A 204 15.55 -3.76 -5.43
CA GLN A 204 15.94 -4.95 -6.18
C GLN A 204 15.50 -6.23 -5.46
N GLU A 205 15.66 -6.30 -4.13
CA GLU A 205 15.17 -7.42 -3.33
C GLU A 205 13.63 -7.53 -3.42
N ILE A 206 12.91 -6.41 -3.29
CA ILE A 206 11.46 -6.38 -3.47
C ILE A 206 11.07 -6.82 -4.88
N ALA A 207 11.76 -6.35 -5.91
CA ALA A 207 11.47 -6.72 -7.30
C ALA A 207 11.69 -8.21 -7.54
N ALA A 208 12.74 -8.79 -6.99
CA ALA A 208 13.03 -10.22 -7.08
C ALA A 208 11.89 -11.08 -6.48
N ILE A 209 11.30 -10.63 -5.38
CA ILE A 209 10.16 -11.32 -4.74
C ILE A 209 8.87 -11.17 -5.53
N VAL A 210 8.60 -9.96 -6.04
CA VAL A 210 7.33 -9.64 -6.74
C VAL A 210 7.28 -10.23 -8.16
N ASN A 211 8.44 -10.42 -8.80
CA ASN A 211 8.55 -10.92 -10.18
C ASN A 211 8.95 -12.41 -10.25
N ALA A 212 9.07 -13.09 -9.10
CA ALA A 212 9.28 -14.54 -9.03
C ALA A 212 7.97 -15.30 -9.25
#